data_41f3f907de600987651784bb18d8ad99
#
_entry.id   41f3f907de600987651784bb18d8ad99
#
_cell.length_a   1.000
_cell.length_b   1.000
_cell.length_c   1.000
_cell.angle_alpha   90.00
_cell.angle_beta   90.00
_cell.angle_gamma   90.00
#
_symmetry.space_group_name_H-M   'P 1'
#
loop_
_entity.id
_entity.type
_entity.pdbx_description
1 polymer ?
#
loop_
_entity_poly.entity_id
_entity_poly.type
_entity_poly.pdbx_seq_one_letter_code
_entity_poly.pdbx_strand_id
1 'polypeptide(L)'
;MFQKVGDAEFVRGEHEVLKLWDQQAIFAKLRQKIAGKQPWSFLDGPITANNPMGVHHAWGRTYKDTFQRYWAMNGRDLRHQNGFDCQGLWVEVEVEKQLGLGAKSQIEAYGIDKFVHTCKQRVLKYAAIQTEQSIRLGYWMEWDDPQQLRKLAAAIGTDETVEFSPPKLPETVIRDTAEAIVAKLGNPDWGGSYFTFSTETMRPSGRSSRNVLNEEKSIGAMT
;
A
#
# COMPACT_ATOMS: atom_id res chain seq x y z
N MET A 1 37.13 9.46 -21.96
CA MET A 1 36.35 9.68 -23.19
C MET A 1 34.98 9.06 -22.97
N PHE A 2 33.91 9.86 -22.94
CA PHE A 2 32.55 9.31 -22.73
C PHE A 2 32.07 8.67 -24.04
N GLN A 3 31.48 7.46 -23.95
CA GLN A 3 30.84 6.83 -25.11
C GLN A 3 29.59 7.63 -25.49
N LYS A 4 29.37 7.85 -26.79
CA LYS A 4 28.10 8.36 -27.29
C LYS A 4 27.00 7.38 -26.92
N VAL A 5 25.99 7.86 -26.22
CA VAL A 5 24.76 7.09 -25.97
C VAL A 5 24.08 6.97 -27.36
N GLY A 6 23.82 5.73 -27.77
CA GLY A 6 23.00 5.45 -28.96
C GLY A 6 21.53 5.80 -28.71
N ASP A 7 20.65 5.42 -29.61
CA ASP A 7 19.20 5.59 -29.44
C ASP A 7 18.75 4.89 -28.15
N ALA A 8 18.25 5.69 -27.19
CA ALA A 8 17.89 5.18 -25.88
C ALA A 8 16.53 4.47 -25.94
N GLU A 9 16.54 3.16 -25.84
CA GLU A 9 15.32 2.35 -25.64
C GLU A 9 14.90 2.39 -24.17
N PHE A 10 14.25 3.47 -23.75
CA PHE A 10 13.88 3.71 -22.35
C PHE A 10 13.11 2.56 -21.72
N VAL A 11 12.09 2.05 -22.41
CA VAL A 11 11.24 0.96 -21.88
C VAL A 11 12.05 -0.32 -21.61
N ARG A 12 12.94 -0.69 -22.51
CA ARG A 12 13.83 -1.84 -22.33
C ARG A 12 14.79 -1.61 -21.17
N GLY A 13 15.43 -0.43 -21.12
CA GLY A 13 16.34 -0.08 -20.03
C GLY A 13 15.68 -0.11 -18.66
N GLU A 14 14.45 0.38 -18.54
CA GLU A 14 13.66 0.30 -17.29
C GLU A 14 13.45 -1.15 -16.86
N HIS A 15 13.05 -2.05 -17.76
CA HIS A 15 12.88 -3.46 -17.45
C HIS A 15 14.19 -4.13 -17.02
N GLU A 16 15.31 -3.80 -17.66
CA GLU A 16 16.63 -4.31 -17.30
C GLU A 16 17.03 -3.84 -15.89
N VAL A 17 16.76 -2.58 -15.54
CA VAL A 17 17.04 -2.02 -14.21
C VAL A 17 16.15 -2.68 -13.14
N LEU A 18 14.85 -2.84 -13.38
CA LEU A 18 13.95 -3.52 -12.43
C LEU A 18 14.40 -4.96 -12.18
N LYS A 19 14.77 -5.68 -13.23
CA LYS A 19 15.31 -7.04 -13.11
C LYS A 19 16.62 -7.09 -12.31
N LEU A 20 17.51 -6.12 -12.52
CA LEU A 20 18.75 -6.00 -11.75
C LEU A 20 18.46 -5.76 -10.27
N TRP A 21 17.52 -4.87 -9.95
CA TRP A 21 17.15 -4.57 -8.57
C TRP A 21 16.58 -5.78 -7.85
N ASP A 22 15.75 -6.56 -8.52
CA ASP A 22 15.18 -7.79 -7.98
C ASP A 22 16.27 -8.86 -7.76
N GLN A 23 17.05 -9.19 -8.79
CA GLN A 23 18.12 -10.19 -8.72
C GLN A 23 19.17 -9.89 -7.64
N GLN A 24 19.46 -8.63 -7.40
CA GLN A 24 20.44 -8.21 -6.41
C GLN A 24 19.83 -7.84 -5.07
N ALA A 25 18.51 -7.96 -4.90
CA ALA A 25 17.76 -7.58 -3.71
C ALA A 25 18.14 -6.15 -3.22
N ILE A 26 18.21 -5.18 -4.15
CA ILE A 26 18.72 -3.82 -3.88
C ILE A 26 17.90 -3.13 -2.80
N PHE A 27 16.57 -3.23 -2.84
CA PHE A 27 15.72 -2.61 -1.83
C PHE A 27 15.93 -3.21 -0.44
N ALA A 28 16.06 -4.53 -0.33
CA ALA A 28 16.33 -5.21 0.95
C ALA A 28 17.70 -4.78 1.51
N LYS A 29 18.74 -4.71 0.67
CA LYS A 29 20.08 -4.21 1.07
C LYS A 29 20.03 -2.76 1.54
N LEU A 30 19.26 -1.90 0.87
CA LEU A 30 19.06 -0.53 1.30
C LEU A 30 18.42 -0.48 2.70
N ARG A 31 17.35 -1.24 2.91
CA ARG A 31 16.66 -1.34 4.21
C ARG A 31 17.61 -1.77 5.33
N GLN A 32 18.43 -2.77 5.09
CA GLN A 32 19.44 -3.23 6.05
C GLN A 32 20.48 -2.16 6.35
N LYS A 33 20.95 -1.44 5.33
CA LYS A 33 21.98 -0.40 5.47
C LYS A 33 21.53 0.81 6.32
N ILE A 34 20.24 1.14 6.26
CA ILE A 34 19.68 2.29 6.97
C ILE A 34 18.96 1.93 8.27
N ALA A 35 18.78 0.64 8.56
CA ALA A 35 18.10 0.17 9.76
C ALA A 35 18.73 0.71 11.04
N GLY A 36 17.88 1.17 11.98
CA GLY A 36 18.29 1.71 13.28
C GLY A 36 18.96 3.08 13.26
N LYS A 37 19.03 3.73 12.09
CA LYS A 37 19.48 5.12 11.98
C LYS A 37 18.38 6.10 12.37
N GLN A 38 18.66 7.40 12.36
CA GLN A 38 17.66 8.41 12.68
C GLN A 38 16.44 8.27 11.75
N PRO A 39 15.23 8.09 12.31
CA PRO A 39 14.04 7.84 11.50
C PRO A 39 13.66 9.07 10.67
N TRP A 40 13.10 8.80 9.51
CA TRP A 40 12.40 9.77 8.68
C TRP A 40 11.20 9.10 8.04
N SER A 41 10.06 9.75 8.08
CA SER A 41 8.85 9.25 7.44
C SER A 41 7.99 10.40 6.94
N PHE A 42 7.09 10.10 6.04
CA PHE A 42 5.99 10.97 5.67
C PHE A 42 4.70 10.16 5.70
N LEU A 43 3.60 10.84 5.87
CA LEU A 43 2.30 10.22 5.71
C LEU A 43 1.93 10.23 4.23
N ASP A 44 1.72 9.07 3.65
CA ASP A 44 1.27 8.97 2.28
C ASP A 44 -0.17 9.50 2.16
N GLY A 45 -0.40 10.51 1.31
CA GLY A 45 -1.75 10.88 0.86
C GLY A 45 -2.18 9.87 -0.20
N PRO A 46 -2.99 8.86 0.16
CA PRO A 46 -3.20 7.71 -0.70
C PRO A 46 -4.13 8.03 -1.86
N ILE A 47 -3.91 7.37 -2.98
CA ILE A 47 -4.85 7.40 -4.10
C ILE A 47 -6.00 6.44 -3.83
N THR A 48 -7.19 6.76 -4.36
CA THR A 48 -8.36 5.89 -4.22
C THR A 48 -8.17 4.60 -5.03
N ALA A 49 -8.33 3.46 -4.38
CA ALA A 49 -8.17 2.15 -4.99
C ALA A 49 -9.46 1.72 -5.72
N ASN A 50 -9.88 2.46 -6.73
CA ASN A 50 -11.12 2.21 -7.48
C ASN A 50 -10.93 2.03 -8.98
N ASN A 51 -9.78 2.42 -9.52
CA ASN A 51 -9.39 2.30 -10.94
C ASN A 51 -7.87 2.16 -11.07
N PRO A 52 -7.32 1.79 -12.26
CA PRO A 52 -5.89 1.85 -12.52
C PRO A 52 -5.35 3.27 -12.33
N MET A 53 -4.05 3.40 -12.00
CA MET A 53 -3.42 4.70 -11.92
C MET A 53 -3.42 5.43 -13.26
N GLY A 54 -3.81 6.70 -13.24
CA GLY A 54 -3.53 7.62 -14.33
C GLY A 54 -2.12 8.21 -14.23
N VAL A 55 -1.69 8.92 -15.28
CA VAL A 55 -0.35 9.55 -15.37
C VAL A 55 -0.08 10.50 -14.21
N HIS A 56 -1.07 11.27 -13.78
CA HIS A 56 -0.95 12.20 -12.64
C HIS A 56 -0.70 11.48 -11.31
N HIS A 57 -1.24 10.28 -11.12
CA HIS A 57 -0.94 9.46 -9.94
C HIS A 57 0.51 8.94 -9.98
N ALA A 58 0.98 8.48 -11.14
CA ALA A 58 2.37 8.06 -11.33
C ALA A 58 3.33 9.23 -11.07
N TRP A 59 3.01 10.42 -11.56
CA TRP A 59 3.77 11.63 -11.29
C TRP A 59 3.87 11.95 -9.79
N GLY A 60 2.73 11.94 -9.07
CA GLY A 60 2.72 12.14 -7.61
C GLY A 60 3.56 11.10 -6.87
N ARG A 61 3.50 9.82 -7.27
CA ARG A 61 4.34 8.75 -6.69
C ARG A 61 5.82 8.95 -6.96
N THR A 62 6.20 9.43 -8.14
CA THR A 62 7.60 9.75 -8.49
C THR A 62 8.17 10.83 -7.57
N TYR A 63 7.40 11.88 -7.24
CA TYR A 63 7.85 12.87 -6.26
C TYR A 63 8.08 12.26 -4.88
N LYS A 64 7.13 11.48 -4.37
CA LYS A 64 7.24 10.81 -3.07
C LYS A 64 8.48 9.91 -3.02
N ASP A 65 8.72 9.12 -4.07
CA ASP A 65 9.88 8.24 -4.18
C ASP A 65 11.20 9.02 -4.21
N THR A 66 11.23 10.16 -4.92
CA THR A 66 12.41 11.03 -4.97
C THR A 66 12.80 11.52 -3.58
N PHE A 67 11.84 12.00 -2.78
CA PHE A 67 12.11 12.42 -1.41
C PHE A 67 12.59 11.27 -0.53
N GLN A 68 11.97 10.10 -0.64
CA GLN A 68 12.39 8.92 0.12
C GLN A 68 13.82 8.50 -0.26
N ARG A 69 14.14 8.42 -1.54
CA ARG A 69 15.51 8.10 -2.01
C ARG A 69 16.53 9.13 -1.52
N TYR A 70 16.19 10.41 -1.58
CA TYR A 70 17.06 11.47 -1.05
C TYR A 70 17.39 11.25 0.44
N TRP A 71 16.37 11.02 1.27
CA TRP A 71 16.59 10.82 2.70
C TRP A 71 17.28 9.50 3.03
N ALA A 72 17.01 8.43 2.27
CA ALA A 72 17.75 7.18 2.39
C ALA A 72 19.25 7.35 2.07
N MET A 73 19.57 8.09 1.01
CA MET A 73 20.96 8.43 0.67
C MET A 73 21.65 9.29 1.75
N ASN A 74 20.88 10.12 2.44
CA ASN A 74 21.37 10.89 3.61
C ASN A 74 21.38 10.08 4.92
N GLY A 75 21.23 8.76 4.84
CA GLY A 75 21.40 7.86 5.97
C GLY A 75 20.24 7.88 6.96
N ARG A 76 19.02 8.15 6.52
CA ARG A 76 17.82 8.06 7.36
C ARG A 76 17.20 6.67 7.27
N ASP A 77 16.64 6.20 8.37
CA ASP A 77 15.81 5.00 8.39
C ASP A 77 14.39 5.36 7.97
N LEU A 78 13.90 4.75 6.88
CA LEU A 78 12.60 5.06 6.28
C LEU A 78 11.62 3.90 6.45
N ARG A 79 10.36 4.24 6.73
CA ARG A 79 9.29 3.25 6.85
C ARG A 79 8.90 2.62 5.51
N HIS A 80 8.97 3.35 4.40
CA HIS A 80 8.57 2.89 3.06
C HIS A 80 7.16 2.26 3.00
N GLN A 81 6.18 2.90 3.63
CA GLN A 81 4.80 2.42 3.65
C GLN A 81 3.93 3.17 2.65
N ASN A 82 3.24 2.42 1.79
CA ASN A 82 2.20 2.94 0.91
C ASN A 82 0.84 2.96 1.63
N GLY A 83 -0.09 3.76 1.12
CA GLY A 83 -1.50 3.74 1.53
C GLY A 83 -2.44 3.55 0.36
N PHE A 84 -3.65 3.07 0.67
CA PHE A 84 -4.78 3.03 -0.25
C PHE A 84 -5.98 3.73 0.38
N ASP A 85 -6.55 4.70 -0.34
CA ASP A 85 -7.84 5.28 -0.01
C ASP A 85 -8.95 4.33 -0.49
N CYS A 86 -9.78 3.91 0.45
CA CYS A 86 -10.71 2.81 0.25
C CYS A 86 -12.17 3.22 0.47
N GLN A 87 -12.43 4.49 0.70
CA GLN A 87 -13.73 4.97 1.13
C GLN A 87 -14.22 6.10 0.22
N GLY A 88 -15.49 6.41 0.38
CA GLY A 88 -16.12 7.56 -0.21
C GLY A 88 -16.79 7.30 -1.56
N LEU A 89 -17.45 8.34 -2.04
CA LEU A 89 -18.36 8.34 -3.17
C LEU A 89 -17.76 7.74 -4.46
N TRP A 90 -16.47 7.92 -4.68
CA TRP A 90 -15.82 7.42 -5.91
C TRP A 90 -15.77 5.89 -6.00
N VAL A 91 -15.69 5.19 -4.88
CA VAL A 91 -15.76 3.72 -4.85
C VAL A 91 -17.19 3.28 -5.10
N GLU A 92 -18.15 3.92 -4.39
CA GLU A 92 -19.58 3.59 -4.46
C GLU A 92 -20.13 3.80 -5.87
N VAL A 93 -19.90 4.97 -6.48
CA VAL A 93 -20.37 5.28 -7.85
C VAL A 93 -19.88 4.25 -8.88
N GLU A 94 -18.65 3.80 -8.77
CA GLU A 94 -18.11 2.79 -9.70
C GLU A 94 -18.76 1.42 -9.48
N VAL A 95 -19.10 1.07 -8.24
CA VAL A 95 -19.83 -0.17 -7.92
C VAL A 95 -21.29 -0.06 -8.37
N GLU A 96 -21.94 1.08 -8.16
CA GLU A 96 -23.30 1.36 -8.67
C GLU A 96 -23.37 1.17 -10.19
N LYS A 97 -22.43 1.75 -10.93
CA LYS A 97 -22.32 1.56 -12.39
C LYS A 97 -22.13 0.11 -12.77
N GLN A 98 -21.26 -0.60 -12.05
CA GLN A 98 -20.98 -2.02 -12.29
C GLN A 98 -22.23 -2.89 -12.09
N LEU A 99 -23.05 -2.57 -11.09
CA LEU A 99 -24.26 -3.29 -10.73
C LEU A 99 -25.52 -2.78 -11.47
N GLY A 100 -25.42 -1.68 -12.21
CA GLY A 100 -26.56 -1.04 -12.88
C GLY A 100 -27.53 -0.40 -11.90
N LEU A 101 -27.09 0.04 -10.72
CA LEU A 101 -27.91 0.69 -9.70
C LEU A 101 -27.87 2.21 -9.93
N GLY A 102 -29.05 2.83 -10.02
CA GLY A 102 -29.19 4.27 -10.30
C GLY A 102 -29.84 5.07 -9.16
N ALA A 103 -30.26 4.42 -8.09
CA ALA A 103 -30.92 5.05 -6.97
C ALA A 103 -30.61 4.35 -5.64
N LYS A 104 -30.62 5.12 -4.56
CA LYS A 104 -30.35 4.61 -3.20
C LYS A 104 -31.28 3.46 -2.79
N SER A 105 -32.56 3.53 -3.14
CA SER A 105 -33.52 2.47 -2.89
C SER A 105 -33.17 1.13 -3.57
N GLN A 106 -32.48 1.18 -4.70
CA GLN A 106 -31.99 -0.03 -5.40
C GLN A 106 -30.82 -0.65 -4.64
N ILE A 107 -29.96 0.15 -4.01
CA ILE A 107 -28.87 -0.34 -3.14
C ILE A 107 -29.45 -1.02 -1.93
N GLU A 108 -30.46 -0.43 -1.30
CA GLU A 108 -31.17 -1.02 -0.15
C GLU A 108 -31.84 -2.34 -0.52
N ALA A 109 -32.48 -2.42 -1.67
CA ALA A 109 -33.08 -3.63 -2.20
C ALA A 109 -32.04 -4.71 -2.58
N TYR A 110 -30.87 -4.33 -3.09
CA TYR A 110 -29.76 -5.21 -3.39
C TYR A 110 -29.16 -5.81 -2.09
N GLY A 111 -29.19 -5.06 -1.01
CA GLY A 111 -28.66 -5.38 0.31
C GLY A 111 -27.37 -4.64 0.61
N ILE A 112 -27.39 -3.84 1.68
CA ILE A 112 -26.26 -2.98 2.06
C ILE A 112 -24.98 -3.78 2.28
N ASP A 113 -25.08 -4.92 2.98
CA ASP A 113 -23.90 -5.78 3.24
C ASP A 113 -23.28 -6.30 1.94
N LYS A 114 -24.09 -6.75 0.99
CA LYS A 114 -23.63 -7.21 -0.32
C LYS A 114 -22.97 -6.08 -1.11
N PHE A 115 -23.53 -4.89 -1.02
CA PHE A 115 -22.97 -3.71 -1.68
C PHE A 115 -21.60 -3.35 -1.08
N VAL A 116 -21.49 -3.36 0.26
CA VAL A 116 -20.21 -3.12 0.96
C VAL A 116 -19.17 -4.17 0.62
N HIS A 117 -19.54 -5.45 0.55
CA HIS A 117 -18.63 -6.52 0.12
C HIS A 117 -18.14 -6.27 -1.31
N THR A 118 -19.02 -5.87 -2.23
CA THR A 118 -18.63 -5.53 -3.62
C THR A 118 -17.69 -4.34 -3.67
N CYS A 119 -17.89 -3.32 -2.81
CA CYS A 119 -16.96 -2.19 -2.67
C CYS A 119 -15.58 -2.65 -2.19
N LYS A 120 -15.51 -3.48 -1.15
CA LYS A 120 -14.25 -4.06 -0.64
C LYS A 120 -13.53 -4.90 -1.69
N GLN A 121 -14.27 -5.76 -2.41
CA GLN A 121 -13.73 -6.56 -3.51
C GLN A 121 -13.10 -5.67 -4.58
N ARG A 122 -13.79 -4.60 -4.97
CA ARG A 122 -13.29 -3.62 -5.94
C ARG A 122 -12.01 -2.97 -5.46
N VAL A 123 -11.99 -2.46 -4.23
CA VAL A 123 -10.81 -1.81 -3.63
C VAL A 123 -9.60 -2.74 -3.62
N LEU A 124 -9.74 -3.97 -3.15
CA LEU A 124 -8.63 -4.94 -3.09
C LEU A 124 -8.12 -5.30 -4.50
N LYS A 125 -9.05 -5.47 -5.47
CA LYS A 125 -8.70 -5.70 -6.88
C LYS A 125 -7.85 -4.56 -7.44
N TYR A 126 -8.27 -3.30 -7.24
CA TYR A 126 -7.53 -2.16 -7.78
C TYR A 126 -6.29 -1.81 -6.97
N ALA A 127 -6.26 -2.11 -5.67
CA ALA A 127 -5.03 -2.05 -4.88
C ALA A 127 -3.96 -2.99 -5.46
N ALA A 128 -4.32 -4.21 -5.84
CA ALA A 128 -3.42 -5.14 -6.52
C ALA A 128 -2.89 -4.56 -7.86
N ILE A 129 -3.78 -4.01 -8.69
CA ILE A 129 -3.40 -3.40 -9.98
C ILE A 129 -2.49 -2.19 -9.78
N GLN A 130 -2.84 -1.29 -8.85
CA GLN A 130 -2.03 -0.10 -8.55
C GLN A 130 -0.68 -0.45 -7.93
N THR A 131 -0.59 -1.55 -7.17
CA THR A 131 0.68 -2.09 -6.66
C THR A 131 1.57 -2.55 -7.82
N GLU A 132 1.04 -3.34 -8.76
CA GLU A 132 1.79 -3.77 -9.95
C GLU A 132 2.27 -2.59 -10.80
N GLN A 133 1.41 -1.61 -11.02
CA GLN A 133 1.77 -0.38 -11.75
C GLN A 133 2.87 0.41 -11.02
N SER A 134 2.85 0.43 -9.68
CA SER A 134 3.85 1.14 -8.86
C SER A 134 5.19 0.41 -8.84
N ILE A 135 5.17 -0.91 -8.78
CA ILE A 135 6.37 -1.75 -8.93
C ILE A 135 6.98 -1.53 -10.32
N ARG A 136 6.13 -1.51 -11.37
CA ARG A 136 6.58 -1.21 -12.74
C ARG A 136 7.17 0.20 -12.89
N LEU A 137 6.65 1.17 -12.14
CA LEU A 137 7.18 2.54 -12.07
C LEU A 137 8.55 2.60 -11.35
N GLY A 138 8.94 1.55 -10.63
CA GLY A 138 10.14 1.51 -9.81
C GLY A 138 9.99 2.20 -8.45
N TYR A 139 8.78 2.40 -7.98
CA TYR A 139 8.48 3.01 -6.69
C TYR A 139 8.82 2.05 -5.55
N TRP A 140 9.73 2.43 -4.67
CA TRP A 140 10.22 1.59 -3.57
C TRP A 140 9.35 1.71 -2.33
N MET A 141 8.54 0.68 -2.10
CA MET A 141 7.70 0.50 -0.91
C MET A 141 7.75 -0.96 -0.44
N GLU A 142 7.34 -1.17 0.80
CA GLU A 142 7.07 -2.49 1.34
C GLU A 142 5.67 -2.91 0.89
N TRP A 143 5.61 -3.61 -0.25
CA TRP A 143 4.37 -3.97 -0.91
C TRP A 143 3.75 -5.25 -0.37
N ASP A 144 2.42 -5.29 -0.27
CA ASP A 144 1.68 -6.54 -0.24
C ASP A 144 1.78 -7.24 -1.60
N ASP A 145 1.76 -8.57 -1.60
CA ASP A 145 1.74 -9.33 -2.85
C ASP A 145 0.41 -9.10 -3.60
N PRO A 146 0.45 -8.59 -4.83
CA PRO A 146 -0.76 -8.36 -5.63
C PRO A 146 -1.63 -9.60 -5.83
N GLN A 147 -1.03 -10.80 -5.87
CA GLN A 147 -1.79 -12.03 -6.03
C GLN A 147 -2.55 -12.38 -4.75
N GLN A 148 -1.96 -12.14 -3.58
CA GLN A 148 -2.65 -12.30 -2.30
C GLN A 148 -3.80 -11.30 -2.16
N LEU A 149 -3.62 -10.04 -2.55
CA LEU A 149 -4.71 -9.06 -2.56
C LEU A 149 -5.87 -9.48 -3.47
N ARG A 150 -5.59 -10.11 -4.63
CA ARG A 150 -6.63 -10.65 -5.51
C ARG A 150 -7.37 -11.84 -4.89
N LYS A 151 -6.66 -12.73 -4.19
CA LYS A 151 -7.28 -13.86 -3.46
C LYS A 151 -8.19 -13.34 -2.36
N LEU A 152 -7.75 -12.35 -1.58
CA LEU A 152 -8.58 -11.69 -0.59
C LEU A 152 -9.82 -11.07 -1.23
N ALA A 153 -9.65 -10.35 -2.35
CA ALA A 153 -10.77 -9.75 -3.07
C ALA A 153 -11.83 -10.79 -3.49
N ALA A 154 -11.39 -11.95 -3.97
CA ALA A 154 -12.29 -13.00 -4.41
C ALA A 154 -13.08 -13.65 -3.26
N ALA A 155 -12.47 -13.72 -2.05
CA ALA A 155 -13.06 -14.37 -0.89
C ALA A 155 -13.84 -13.41 0.05
N ILE A 156 -13.84 -12.09 -0.19
CA ILE A 156 -14.65 -11.14 0.57
C ILE A 156 -16.13 -11.48 0.46
N GLY A 157 -16.80 -11.57 1.62
CA GLY A 157 -18.22 -11.92 1.71
C GLY A 157 -18.48 -13.42 1.66
N THR A 158 -17.44 -14.25 1.80
CA THR A 158 -17.55 -15.71 1.94
C THR A 158 -16.93 -16.16 3.26
N ASP A 159 -17.28 -17.39 3.70
CA ASP A 159 -16.67 -18.01 4.87
C ASP A 159 -15.40 -18.82 4.52
N GLU A 160 -14.88 -18.67 3.31
CA GLU A 160 -13.68 -19.38 2.86
C GLU A 160 -12.44 -18.90 3.63
N THR A 161 -11.62 -19.85 4.06
CA THR A 161 -10.32 -19.57 4.65
C THR A 161 -9.31 -19.27 3.56
N VAL A 162 -8.61 -18.14 3.67
CA VAL A 162 -7.56 -17.68 2.76
C VAL A 162 -6.22 -17.73 3.45
N GLU A 163 -5.17 -18.08 2.70
CA GLU A 163 -3.80 -17.97 3.15
C GLU A 163 -3.22 -16.60 2.80
N PHE A 164 -2.57 -15.96 3.76
CA PHE A 164 -1.91 -14.67 3.62
C PHE A 164 -0.56 -14.67 4.31
N SER A 165 0.49 -14.23 3.60
CA SER A 165 1.83 -14.04 4.17
C SER A 165 2.16 -12.56 4.23
N PRO A 166 2.27 -11.97 5.43
CA PRO A 166 2.60 -10.56 5.56
C PRO A 166 4.00 -10.23 5.03
N PRO A 167 4.22 -9.05 4.42
CA PRO A 167 5.52 -8.69 3.82
C PRO A 167 6.71 -8.73 4.79
N LYS A 168 6.52 -8.40 6.08
CA LYS A 168 7.57 -8.49 7.11
C LYS A 168 7.76 -9.89 7.67
N LEU A 169 6.81 -10.77 7.45
CA LEU A 169 6.79 -12.14 8.00
C LEU A 169 6.57 -13.16 6.87
N PRO A 170 7.42 -13.16 5.82
CA PRO A 170 7.19 -13.96 4.62
C PRO A 170 7.15 -15.47 4.87
N GLU A 171 7.80 -15.95 5.93
CA GLU A 171 7.78 -17.36 6.36
C GLU A 171 6.53 -17.72 7.16
N THR A 172 5.70 -16.74 7.54
CA THR A 172 4.49 -16.95 8.33
C THR A 172 3.28 -16.97 7.40
N VAL A 173 2.54 -18.07 7.43
CA VAL A 173 1.26 -18.19 6.72
C VAL A 173 0.11 -18.05 7.71
N ILE A 174 -0.66 -16.99 7.55
CA ILE A 174 -1.89 -16.73 8.31
C ILE A 174 -3.04 -17.37 7.55
N ARG A 175 -3.88 -18.13 8.27
CA ARG A 175 -5.08 -18.76 7.71
C ARG A 175 -6.28 -18.22 8.46
N ASP A 176 -7.11 -17.45 7.77
CA ASP A 176 -8.31 -16.85 8.34
C ASP A 176 -9.30 -16.50 7.22
N THR A 177 -10.49 -16.01 7.55
CA THR A 177 -11.39 -15.44 6.55
C THR A 177 -10.80 -14.18 5.93
N ALA A 178 -11.17 -13.89 4.69
CA ALA A 178 -10.70 -12.66 4.01
C ALA A 178 -11.03 -11.40 4.81
N GLU A 179 -12.20 -11.33 5.44
CA GLU A 179 -12.62 -10.21 6.29
C GLU A 179 -11.68 -10.01 7.50
N ALA A 180 -11.30 -11.08 8.17
CA ALA A 180 -10.42 -11.04 9.33
C ALA A 180 -8.99 -10.60 8.97
N ILE A 181 -8.48 -11.07 7.81
CA ILE A 181 -7.17 -10.65 7.30
C ILE A 181 -7.20 -9.18 6.90
N VAL A 182 -8.20 -8.77 6.12
CA VAL A 182 -8.37 -7.39 5.62
C VAL A 182 -8.52 -6.38 6.76
N ALA A 183 -9.18 -6.75 7.85
CA ALA A 183 -9.28 -5.91 9.05
C ALA A 183 -7.91 -5.57 9.67
N LYS A 184 -6.89 -6.40 9.44
CA LYS A 184 -5.53 -6.24 9.99
C LYS A 184 -4.53 -5.65 8.98
N LEU A 185 -4.90 -5.40 7.73
CA LEU A 185 -4.01 -4.77 6.75
C LEU A 185 -3.56 -3.39 7.27
N GLY A 186 -2.29 -3.09 7.11
CA GLY A 186 -1.64 -1.89 7.65
C GLY A 186 -1.10 -2.05 9.07
N ASN A 187 -1.23 -3.23 9.69
CA ASN A 187 -0.61 -3.51 10.98
C ASN A 187 0.92 -3.34 10.90
N PRO A 188 1.54 -2.58 11.81
CA PRO A 188 2.98 -2.33 11.78
C PRO A 188 3.86 -3.59 11.84
N ASP A 189 3.39 -4.65 12.50
CA ASP A 189 4.13 -5.91 12.62
C ASP A 189 4.04 -6.75 11.33
N TRP A 190 3.00 -6.54 10.53
CA TRP A 190 2.82 -7.22 9.25
C TRP A 190 3.57 -6.52 8.11
N GLY A 191 3.76 -5.22 8.20
CA GLY A 191 4.23 -4.40 7.08
C GLY A 191 3.17 -4.20 6.02
N GLY A 192 3.60 -3.94 4.79
CA GLY A 192 2.71 -3.69 3.68
C GLY A 192 2.02 -2.34 3.70
N SER A 193 1.03 -2.20 2.85
CA SER A 193 0.25 -0.98 2.68
C SER A 193 -0.82 -0.85 3.77
N TYR A 194 -1.12 0.38 4.18
CA TYR A 194 -2.31 0.62 4.99
C TYR A 194 -3.54 0.86 4.08
N PHE A 195 -4.70 0.48 4.60
CA PHE A 195 -5.98 0.62 3.91
C PHE A 195 -6.93 1.43 4.80
N THR A 196 -7.50 2.52 4.29
CA THR A 196 -8.32 3.42 5.11
C THR A 196 -9.59 2.78 5.65
N PHE A 197 -10.03 1.65 5.12
CA PHE A 197 -11.17 0.89 5.63
C PHE A 197 -10.80 -0.19 6.68
N SER A 198 -9.50 -0.53 6.83
CA SER A 198 -9.10 -1.58 7.78
C SER A 198 -9.31 -1.12 9.23
N THR A 199 -9.69 -2.05 10.10
CA THR A 199 -9.88 -1.76 11.53
C THR A 199 -8.58 -1.29 12.17
N GLU A 200 -7.45 -1.83 11.72
CA GLU A 200 -6.13 -1.45 12.20
C GLU A 200 -5.82 0.02 11.91
N THR A 201 -6.12 0.49 10.70
CA THR A 201 -5.92 1.89 10.30
C THR A 201 -6.91 2.84 10.96
N MET A 202 -8.16 2.40 11.16
CA MET A 202 -9.20 3.22 11.79
C MET A 202 -9.12 3.28 13.33
N ARG A 203 -8.31 2.45 13.96
CA ARG A 203 -8.12 2.52 15.41
C ARG A 203 -7.60 3.90 15.81
N PRO A 204 -8.26 4.61 16.74
CA PRO A 204 -7.73 5.85 17.25
C PRO A 204 -6.32 5.62 17.78
N SER A 205 -5.37 6.39 17.26
CA SER A 205 -3.95 6.27 17.60
C SER A 205 -3.61 6.71 19.03
N GLY A 206 -4.51 6.53 19.96
CA GLY A 206 -4.34 6.89 21.35
C GLY A 206 -3.13 6.28 22.05
N ARG A 207 -2.57 5.19 21.52
CA ARG A 207 -1.27 4.66 21.96
C ARG A 207 -0.09 5.36 21.30
N SER A 208 -0.18 5.70 20.00
CA SER A 208 0.90 6.40 19.29
C SER A 208 1.08 7.83 19.81
N SER A 209 -0.04 8.55 20.05
CA SER A 209 -0.02 9.91 20.60
C SER A 209 0.52 9.96 22.03
N ARG A 210 0.28 8.95 22.87
CA ARG A 210 0.83 8.88 24.23
C ARG A 210 2.34 8.64 24.23
N ASN A 211 2.86 7.87 23.28
CA ASN A 211 4.30 7.64 23.19
C ASN A 211 5.04 8.88 22.70
N VAL A 212 4.52 9.58 21.70
CA VAL A 212 5.10 10.85 21.22
C VAL A 212 5.07 11.93 22.32
N LEU A 213 3.96 12.07 23.04
CA LEU A 213 3.84 13.03 24.15
C LEU A 213 4.73 12.67 25.36
N ASN A 214 5.01 11.38 25.58
CA ASN A 214 5.93 10.95 26.62
C ASN A 214 7.40 11.15 26.22
N GLU A 215 7.74 11.00 24.95
CA GLU A 215 9.08 11.31 24.43
C GLU A 215 9.37 12.82 24.48
N GLU A 216 8.42 13.66 24.10
CA GLU A 216 8.56 15.12 24.22
C GLU A 216 8.72 15.57 25.70
N LYS A 217 8.02 14.95 26.65
CA LYS A 217 8.17 15.22 28.07
C LYS A 217 9.53 14.75 28.62
N SER A 218 10.11 13.69 28.08
CA SER A 218 11.43 13.22 28.48
C SER A 218 12.56 14.12 27.96
N ILE A 219 12.38 14.74 26.80
CA ILE A 219 13.33 15.70 26.21
C ILE A 219 13.26 17.06 26.94
N GLY A 220 12.05 17.48 27.32
CA GLY A 220 11.86 18.74 28.08
C GLY A 220 12.30 18.69 29.54
N ALA A 221 12.61 17.50 30.08
CA ALA A 221 13.13 17.34 31.45
C ALA A 221 14.66 17.28 31.51
N MET A 222 15.35 17.38 30.38
CA MET A 222 16.83 17.41 30.27
C MET A 222 17.40 18.80 29.89
N THR A 223 16.54 19.81 29.84
CA THR A 223 16.95 21.24 29.77
C THR A 223 16.54 21.94 31.06
#